data_5f4c70f9763c10f8a2537c8af686eeb2
#
_entry.id   5f4c70f9763c10f8a2537c8af686eeb2
#
_cell.length_a   1.000
_cell.length_b   1.000
_cell.length_c   1.000
_cell.angle_alpha   90.00
_cell.angle_beta   90.00
_cell.angle_gamma   90.00
#
_symmetry.space_group_name_H-M   'P 1'
#
loop_
_entity.id
_entity.type
_entity.pdbx_description
1 polymer ?
#
loop_
_entity_poly.entity_id
_entity_poly.type
_entity_poly.pdbx_seq_one_letter_code
_entity_poly.pdbx_strand_id
1 'polypeptide(L)'
;MDIRHFRYFLAVAQQRNFTRAAEVLGIAPPTLSRQVQDLEAELGVRLFVREQRQVSLTQAGEALLPEAQATVSQFERAGRHAQRAGRGETGHIELGYVASAVYSGVLQRQVQGFCRESAEVSISVREAPMANLPTMVAEGRFDIGYVRSPMALPDGVEAVRLNAEGFVLALAADAWLARLKVISPEHLQNETFVLPEQISGTLQVARQGGFAPRLGPQPGGLVAVIALVSLGQGVAVVPASVVGQIHLPGVVYRPIEGCEVMSWLSLIHRRFEKSAAVARYIEHAKCDFRLHEMAPRD
;
A
#
# COMPACT_ATOMS: atom_id res chain seq x y z
N MET A 1 23.18 -22.72 2.62
CA MET A 1 22.03 -21.99 2.03
C MET A 1 22.53 -20.77 1.28
N ASP A 2 22.06 -20.51 0.07
CA ASP A 2 22.36 -19.32 -0.72
C ASP A 2 21.09 -18.76 -1.39
N ILE A 3 21.19 -17.59 -2.02
CA ILE A 3 20.05 -16.89 -2.64
C ILE A 3 19.41 -17.68 -3.80
N ARG A 4 20.18 -18.58 -4.45
CA ARG A 4 19.65 -19.43 -5.53
C ARG A 4 18.64 -20.43 -4.99
N HIS A 5 18.86 -20.95 -3.79
CA HIS A 5 17.92 -21.86 -3.12
C HIS A 5 16.56 -21.19 -2.92
N PHE A 6 16.53 -19.92 -2.46
CA PHE A 6 15.28 -19.18 -2.33
C PHE A 6 14.61 -18.91 -3.67
N ARG A 7 15.37 -18.55 -4.71
CA ARG A 7 14.81 -18.38 -6.06
C ARG A 7 14.20 -19.65 -6.61
N TYR A 8 14.85 -20.78 -6.40
CA TYR A 8 14.36 -22.09 -6.83
C TYR A 8 13.10 -22.49 -6.06
N PHE A 9 13.10 -22.29 -4.75
CA PHE A 9 11.93 -22.50 -3.90
C PHE A 9 10.75 -21.64 -4.37
N LEU A 10 10.94 -20.35 -4.59
CA LEU A 10 9.90 -19.42 -5.04
C LEU A 10 9.36 -19.79 -6.42
N ALA A 11 10.21 -20.18 -7.36
CA ALA A 11 9.79 -20.61 -8.68
C ALA A 11 8.90 -21.86 -8.62
N VAL A 12 9.27 -22.85 -7.79
CA VAL A 12 8.45 -24.05 -7.60
C VAL A 12 7.13 -23.72 -6.91
N ALA A 13 7.14 -22.87 -5.89
CA ALA A 13 5.94 -22.43 -5.18
C ALA A 13 4.95 -21.71 -6.12
N GLN A 14 5.46 -20.86 -7.00
CA GLN A 14 4.65 -20.12 -7.98
C GLN A 14 4.08 -21.02 -9.07
N GLN A 15 4.93 -21.88 -9.67
CA GLN A 15 4.51 -22.75 -10.78
C GLN A 15 3.75 -24.00 -10.31
N ARG A 16 3.85 -24.37 -9.02
CA ARG A 16 3.28 -25.62 -8.45
C ARG A 16 3.66 -26.86 -9.26
N ASN A 17 4.78 -26.79 -9.97
CA ASN A 17 5.28 -27.83 -10.87
C ASN A 17 6.80 -27.66 -11.08
N PHE A 18 7.58 -28.70 -10.74
CA PHE A 18 9.04 -28.65 -10.86
C PHE A 18 9.53 -28.53 -12.30
N THR A 19 8.88 -29.19 -13.27
CA THR A 19 9.26 -29.13 -14.68
C THR A 19 9.05 -27.71 -15.23
N ARG A 20 7.88 -27.13 -15.03
CA ARG A 20 7.58 -25.76 -15.43
C ARG A 20 8.50 -24.73 -14.74
N ALA A 21 8.75 -24.91 -13.44
CA ALA A 21 9.66 -24.03 -12.71
C ALA A 21 11.10 -24.11 -13.28
N ALA A 22 11.57 -25.31 -13.64
CA ALA A 22 12.87 -25.50 -14.26
C ALA A 22 12.96 -24.84 -15.64
N GLU A 23 11.92 -24.95 -16.47
CA GLU A 23 11.79 -24.26 -17.75
C GLU A 23 11.91 -22.74 -17.58
N VAL A 24 11.16 -22.15 -16.64
CA VAL A 24 11.21 -20.70 -16.34
C VAL A 24 12.61 -20.27 -15.88
N LEU A 25 13.30 -21.12 -15.15
CA LEU A 25 14.66 -20.85 -14.63
C LEU A 25 15.77 -21.17 -15.65
N GLY A 26 15.45 -21.80 -16.80
CA GLY A 26 16.41 -22.19 -17.80
C GLY A 26 17.39 -23.30 -17.33
N ILE A 27 16.97 -24.18 -16.43
CA ILE A 27 17.80 -25.27 -15.86
C ILE A 27 17.12 -26.63 -16.06
N ALA A 28 17.89 -27.71 -15.91
CA ALA A 28 17.35 -29.06 -15.99
C ALA A 28 16.49 -29.38 -14.74
N PRO A 29 15.31 -30.03 -14.90
CA PRO A 29 14.44 -30.39 -13.79
C PRO A 29 15.12 -31.19 -12.66
N PRO A 30 16.02 -32.15 -12.94
CA PRO A 30 16.75 -32.86 -11.87
C PRO A 30 17.62 -31.93 -11.03
N THR A 31 18.23 -30.92 -11.67
CA THR A 31 19.05 -29.90 -10.96
C THR A 31 18.20 -29.08 -10.02
N LEU A 32 17.04 -28.60 -10.47
CA LEU A 32 16.12 -27.85 -9.62
C LEU A 32 15.64 -28.70 -8.43
N SER A 33 15.26 -29.95 -8.69
CA SER A 33 14.80 -30.86 -7.63
C SER A 33 15.88 -31.09 -6.57
N ARG A 34 17.13 -31.27 -6.99
CA ARG A 34 18.28 -31.45 -6.07
C ARG A 34 18.51 -30.20 -5.22
N GLN A 35 18.52 -29.01 -5.83
CA GLN A 35 18.75 -27.75 -5.12
C GLN A 35 17.66 -27.45 -4.09
N VAL A 36 16.40 -27.77 -4.39
CA VAL A 36 15.31 -27.67 -3.40
C VAL A 36 15.48 -28.70 -2.29
N GLN A 37 15.90 -29.92 -2.60
CA GLN A 37 16.21 -30.94 -1.57
C GLN A 37 17.38 -30.51 -0.68
N ASP A 38 18.42 -29.92 -1.26
CA ASP A 38 19.56 -29.40 -0.48
C ASP A 38 19.12 -28.30 0.49
N LEU A 39 18.18 -27.40 0.07
CA LEU A 39 17.57 -26.42 0.94
C LEU A 39 16.74 -27.06 2.07
N GLU A 40 15.88 -28.03 1.75
CA GLU A 40 15.09 -28.77 2.72
C GLU A 40 15.96 -29.49 3.75
N ALA A 41 17.07 -30.11 3.29
CA ALA A 41 18.03 -30.80 4.15
C ALA A 41 18.76 -29.81 5.10
N GLU A 42 19.17 -28.66 4.60
CA GLU A 42 19.83 -27.63 5.40
C GLU A 42 18.92 -27.01 6.46
N LEU A 43 17.62 -26.81 6.11
CA LEU A 43 16.60 -26.31 7.04
C LEU A 43 16.07 -27.41 7.99
N GLY A 44 16.32 -28.68 7.69
CA GLY A 44 15.82 -29.83 8.47
C GLY A 44 14.31 -30.05 8.35
N VAL A 45 13.64 -29.41 7.37
CA VAL A 45 12.19 -29.51 7.18
C VAL A 45 11.83 -29.64 5.70
N ARG A 46 10.71 -30.31 5.40
CA ARG A 46 10.14 -30.34 4.06
C ARG A 46 9.38 -29.05 3.80
N LEU A 47 9.59 -28.47 2.61
CA LEU A 47 8.92 -27.26 2.16
C LEU A 47 7.78 -27.55 1.19
N PHE A 48 7.85 -28.70 0.50
CA PHE A 48 6.83 -29.12 -0.47
C PHE A 48 6.27 -30.52 -0.14
N VAL A 49 4.95 -30.63 -0.34
CA VAL A 49 4.27 -31.92 -0.48
C VAL A 49 4.29 -32.27 -1.96
N ARG A 50 4.82 -33.47 -2.27
CA ARG A 50 4.93 -34.00 -3.65
C ARG A 50 3.89 -35.09 -3.83
N GLU A 51 2.73 -34.77 -4.38
CA GLU A 51 1.72 -35.73 -4.77
C GLU A 51 1.81 -36.04 -6.28
N GLN A 52 1.25 -37.18 -6.73
CA GLN A 52 1.48 -37.69 -8.09
C GLN A 52 1.17 -36.73 -9.24
N ARG A 53 0.42 -35.60 -9.01
CA ARG A 53 0.07 -34.60 -10.03
C ARG A 53 0.15 -33.15 -9.57
N GLN A 54 0.45 -32.88 -8.31
CA GLN A 54 0.44 -31.52 -7.78
C GLN A 54 1.57 -31.31 -6.76
N VAL A 55 2.14 -30.12 -6.77
CA VAL A 55 3.12 -29.68 -5.78
C VAL A 55 2.46 -28.58 -4.95
N SER A 56 2.34 -28.78 -3.65
CA SER A 56 1.83 -27.78 -2.71
C SER A 56 2.87 -27.48 -1.62
N LEU A 57 2.73 -26.35 -0.96
CA LEU A 57 3.57 -25.99 0.17
C LEU A 57 3.16 -26.79 1.42
N THR A 58 4.14 -27.13 2.24
CA THR A 58 3.91 -27.53 3.63
C THR A 58 3.69 -26.27 4.50
N GLN A 59 3.29 -26.44 5.76
CA GLN A 59 3.22 -25.35 6.72
C GLN A 59 4.58 -24.61 6.85
N ALA A 60 5.70 -25.33 6.83
CA ALA A 60 7.03 -24.73 6.80
C ALA A 60 7.30 -23.98 5.50
N GLY A 61 6.84 -24.48 4.36
CA GLY A 61 6.90 -23.81 3.07
C GLY A 61 6.07 -22.51 3.04
N GLU A 62 4.86 -22.56 3.60
CA GLU A 62 4.00 -21.36 3.74
C GLU A 62 4.65 -20.29 4.64
N ALA A 63 5.27 -20.71 5.74
CA ALA A 63 6.01 -19.79 6.63
C ALA A 63 7.26 -19.21 5.94
N LEU A 64 7.98 -20.01 5.16
CA LEU A 64 9.17 -19.56 4.43
C LEU A 64 8.85 -18.65 3.25
N LEU A 65 7.68 -18.79 2.64
CA LEU A 65 7.32 -18.08 1.41
C LEU A 65 7.49 -16.56 1.50
N PRO A 66 6.91 -15.86 2.49
CA PRO A 66 7.07 -14.41 2.62
C PRO A 66 8.53 -14.01 2.90
N GLU A 67 9.24 -14.79 3.71
CA GLU A 67 10.63 -14.51 4.05
C GLU A 67 11.58 -14.70 2.85
N ALA A 68 11.37 -15.75 2.08
CA ALA A 68 12.13 -15.99 0.85
C ALA A 68 11.89 -14.89 -0.19
N GLN A 69 10.63 -14.44 -0.36
CA GLN A 69 10.29 -13.33 -1.23
C GLN A 69 10.98 -12.04 -0.80
N ALA A 70 10.93 -11.73 0.48
CA ALA A 70 11.60 -10.57 1.07
C ALA A 70 13.12 -10.61 0.82
N THR A 71 13.73 -11.76 1.07
CA THR A 71 15.18 -11.96 0.92
C THR A 71 15.63 -11.80 -0.53
N VAL A 72 14.95 -12.43 -1.49
CA VAL A 72 15.30 -12.32 -2.91
C VAL A 72 15.12 -10.89 -3.40
N SER A 73 14.02 -10.23 -3.01
CA SER A 73 13.77 -8.83 -3.35
C SER A 73 14.86 -7.91 -2.82
N GLN A 74 15.29 -8.11 -1.58
CA GLN A 74 16.36 -7.32 -0.97
C GLN A 74 17.72 -7.56 -1.65
N PHE A 75 18.05 -8.82 -1.99
CA PHE A 75 19.27 -9.15 -2.72
C PHE A 75 19.31 -8.48 -4.10
N GLU A 76 18.21 -8.55 -4.85
CA GLU A 76 18.12 -7.90 -6.16
C GLU A 76 18.24 -6.38 -6.06
N ARG A 77 17.65 -5.80 -5.02
CA ARG A 77 17.80 -4.37 -4.75
C ARG A 77 19.26 -4.00 -4.46
N ALA A 78 19.95 -4.76 -3.62
CA ALA A 78 21.36 -4.53 -3.32
C ALA A 78 22.22 -4.60 -4.59
N GLY A 79 21.99 -5.59 -5.46
CA GLY A 79 22.67 -5.71 -6.74
C GLY A 79 22.43 -4.50 -7.67
N ARG A 80 21.17 -4.06 -7.76
CA ARG A 80 20.82 -2.85 -8.53
C ARG A 80 21.52 -1.60 -7.97
N HIS A 81 21.53 -1.42 -6.66
CA HIS A 81 22.25 -0.31 -6.00
C HIS A 81 23.74 -0.31 -6.34
N ALA A 82 24.41 -1.45 -6.19
CA ALA A 82 25.83 -1.57 -6.50
C ALA A 82 26.15 -1.30 -7.98
N GLN A 83 25.33 -1.85 -8.89
CA GLN A 83 25.52 -1.63 -10.32
C GLN A 83 25.34 -0.15 -10.72
N ARG A 84 24.38 0.56 -10.11
CA ARG A 84 24.14 1.98 -10.37
C ARG A 84 25.28 2.85 -9.84
N ALA A 85 25.73 2.57 -8.62
CA ALA A 85 26.92 3.23 -8.06
C ALA A 85 28.15 3.05 -8.97
N GLY A 86 28.36 1.83 -9.48
CA GLY A 86 29.46 1.53 -10.39
C GLY A 86 29.36 2.17 -11.79
N ARG A 87 28.11 2.50 -12.25
CA ARG A 87 27.89 3.15 -13.55
C ARG A 87 27.80 4.67 -13.48
N GLY A 88 27.89 5.27 -12.31
CA GLY A 88 27.71 6.72 -12.14
C GLY A 88 26.29 7.20 -12.52
N GLU A 89 25.31 6.30 -12.56
CA GLU A 89 23.90 6.65 -12.82
C GLU A 89 23.36 7.39 -11.62
N THR A 90 22.90 8.61 -11.83
CA THR A 90 22.42 9.52 -10.82
C THR A 90 21.00 9.16 -10.38
N GLY A 91 20.89 8.43 -9.30
CA GLY A 91 19.72 8.29 -8.45
C GLY A 91 18.55 7.46 -8.99
N HIS A 92 18.05 6.60 -8.10
CA HIS A 92 16.77 5.92 -8.26
C HIS A 92 16.00 5.99 -6.96
N ILE A 93 14.69 6.14 -7.05
CA ILE A 93 13.78 6.21 -5.90
C ILE A 93 12.75 5.12 -6.03
N GLU A 94 12.70 4.21 -5.06
CA GLU A 94 11.59 3.26 -4.89
C GLU A 94 10.52 3.91 -4.04
N LEU A 95 9.38 4.23 -4.65
CA LEU A 95 8.27 4.92 -4.01
C LEU A 95 7.10 3.96 -3.82
N GLY A 96 6.68 3.78 -2.57
CA GLY A 96 5.47 3.06 -2.22
C GLY A 96 4.30 4.02 -1.96
N TYR A 97 3.08 3.63 -2.31
CA TYR A 97 1.91 4.43 -1.98
C TYR A 97 0.71 3.56 -1.61
N VAL A 98 -0.16 4.10 -0.76
CA VAL A 98 -1.48 3.50 -0.50
C VAL A 98 -2.48 3.99 -1.55
N ALA A 99 -3.42 3.13 -1.95
CA ALA A 99 -4.40 3.44 -3.01
C ALA A 99 -5.06 4.81 -2.85
N SER A 100 -5.37 5.22 -1.61
CA SER A 100 -6.01 6.51 -1.31
C SER A 100 -5.14 7.74 -1.61
N ALA A 101 -3.81 7.58 -1.76
CA ALA A 101 -2.91 8.69 -2.08
C ALA A 101 -3.11 9.23 -3.51
N VAL A 102 -3.62 8.38 -4.42
CA VAL A 102 -3.81 8.73 -5.83
C VAL A 102 -4.95 9.74 -6.02
N TYR A 103 -6.00 9.63 -5.21
CA TYR A 103 -7.22 10.43 -5.42
C TYR A 103 -7.06 11.92 -5.09
N SER A 104 -6.11 12.28 -4.21
CA SER A 104 -5.83 13.67 -3.87
C SER A 104 -5.06 14.44 -4.95
N GLY A 105 -4.50 13.75 -5.94
CA GLY A 105 -3.63 14.35 -6.96
C GLY A 105 -2.25 14.78 -6.47
N VAL A 106 -1.98 14.71 -5.16
CA VAL A 106 -0.71 15.13 -4.56
C VAL A 106 0.45 14.27 -5.04
N LEU A 107 0.26 12.93 -5.05
CA LEU A 107 1.28 12.00 -5.52
C LEU A 107 1.69 12.31 -6.96
N GLN A 108 0.71 12.47 -7.85
CA GLN A 108 0.95 12.73 -9.27
C GLN A 108 1.70 14.05 -9.47
N ARG A 109 1.25 15.11 -8.79
CA ARG A 109 1.89 16.44 -8.88
C ARG A 109 3.33 16.40 -8.40
N GLN A 110 3.61 15.78 -7.27
CA GLN A 110 4.96 15.71 -6.71
C GLN A 110 5.89 14.87 -7.56
N VAL A 111 5.45 13.68 -8.00
CA VAL A 111 6.27 12.82 -8.88
C VAL A 111 6.55 13.53 -10.21
N GLN A 112 5.53 14.07 -10.85
CA GLN A 112 5.70 14.78 -12.13
C GLN A 112 6.55 16.05 -11.99
N GLY A 113 6.35 16.82 -10.92
CA GLY A 113 7.16 18.00 -10.61
C GLY A 113 8.63 17.64 -10.46
N PHE A 114 8.92 16.67 -9.62
CA PHE A 114 10.29 16.22 -9.39
C PHE A 114 10.97 15.64 -10.63
N CYS A 115 10.27 14.84 -11.45
CA CYS A 115 10.81 14.30 -12.70
C CYS A 115 11.18 15.40 -13.71
N ARG A 116 10.45 16.52 -13.73
CA ARG A 116 10.81 17.68 -14.59
C ARG A 116 12.09 18.36 -14.14
N GLU A 117 12.31 18.44 -12.82
CA GLU A 117 13.47 19.09 -12.21
C GLU A 117 14.70 18.19 -12.13
N SER A 118 14.50 16.89 -12.22
CA SER A 118 15.52 15.88 -11.96
C SER A 118 15.44 14.73 -12.99
N ALA A 119 15.64 15.06 -14.28
CA ALA A 119 15.48 14.15 -15.40
C ALA A 119 16.38 12.91 -15.35
N GLU A 120 17.49 12.97 -14.60
CA GLU A 120 18.44 11.86 -14.44
C GLU A 120 18.09 10.94 -13.24
N VAL A 121 17.03 11.25 -12.51
CA VAL A 121 16.53 10.41 -11.40
C VAL A 121 15.34 9.61 -11.89
N SER A 122 15.45 8.29 -11.84
CA SER A 122 14.31 7.42 -12.13
C SER A 122 13.50 7.15 -10.86
N ILE A 123 12.17 7.10 -11.00
CA ILE A 123 11.27 6.78 -9.89
C ILE A 123 10.46 5.54 -10.29
N SER A 124 10.56 4.48 -9.46
CA SER A 124 9.65 3.35 -9.53
C SER A 124 8.51 3.57 -8.52
N VAL A 125 7.27 3.48 -8.98
CA VAL A 125 6.09 3.73 -8.14
C VAL A 125 5.28 2.45 -8.01
N ARG A 126 5.01 2.00 -6.77
CA ARG A 126 4.24 0.77 -6.53
C ARG A 126 3.25 0.94 -5.40
N GLU A 127 2.05 0.38 -5.60
CA GLU A 127 1.06 0.29 -4.54
C GLU A 127 1.47 -0.76 -3.50
N ALA A 128 1.21 -0.45 -2.22
CA ALA A 128 1.44 -1.36 -1.12
C ALA A 128 0.34 -1.21 -0.06
N PRO A 129 -0.01 -2.29 0.67
CA PRO A 129 -0.96 -2.22 1.77
C PRO A 129 -0.50 -1.24 2.86
N MET A 130 -1.42 -0.44 3.37
CA MET A 130 -1.13 0.60 4.36
C MET A 130 -0.47 0.05 5.63
N ALA A 131 -0.89 -1.12 6.09
CA ALA A 131 -0.33 -1.75 7.28
C ALA A 131 1.16 -2.11 7.14
N ASN A 132 1.63 -2.39 5.92
CA ASN A 132 2.98 -2.90 5.66
C ASN A 132 3.95 -1.80 5.21
N LEU A 133 3.44 -0.73 4.58
CA LEU A 133 4.27 0.27 3.92
C LEU A 133 5.29 0.94 4.86
N PRO A 134 4.96 1.32 6.12
CA PRO A 134 5.96 1.88 7.04
C PRO A 134 7.11 0.93 7.34
N THR A 135 6.82 -0.36 7.56
CA THR A 135 7.85 -1.38 7.78
C THR A 135 8.71 -1.57 6.52
N MET A 136 8.10 -1.58 5.33
CA MET A 136 8.82 -1.68 4.07
C MET A 136 9.76 -0.49 3.82
N VAL A 137 9.40 0.70 4.30
CA VAL A 137 10.28 1.89 4.27
C VAL A 137 11.42 1.74 5.29
N ALA A 138 11.13 1.29 6.50
CA ALA A 138 12.15 1.04 7.53
C ALA A 138 13.20 0.03 7.06
N GLU A 139 12.76 -1.08 6.44
CA GLU A 139 13.60 -2.13 5.87
C GLU A 139 14.30 -1.71 4.57
N GLY A 140 13.93 -0.55 4.03
CA GLY A 140 14.48 -0.01 2.80
C GLY A 140 14.02 -0.73 1.53
N ARG A 141 12.89 -1.42 1.52
CA ARG A 141 12.24 -1.93 0.29
C ARG A 141 11.65 -0.79 -0.53
N PHE A 142 11.21 0.26 0.14
CA PHE A 142 10.90 1.56 -0.42
C PHE A 142 11.81 2.61 0.21
N ASP A 143 12.11 3.64 -0.55
CA ASP A 143 12.82 4.81 -0.04
C ASP A 143 11.84 5.82 0.56
N ILE A 144 10.66 5.92 -0.05
CA ILE A 144 9.60 6.83 0.30
C ILE A 144 8.27 6.08 0.30
N GLY A 145 7.40 6.42 1.25
CA GLY A 145 6.02 5.93 1.29
C GLY A 145 5.02 7.08 1.38
N TYR A 146 3.92 6.99 0.62
CA TYR A 146 2.76 7.87 0.78
C TYR A 146 1.67 7.14 1.55
N VAL A 147 1.37 7.62 2.75
CA VAL A 147 0.44 6.98 3.70
C VAL A 147 -0.60 7.95 4.22
N ARG A 148 -1.65 7.42 4.83
CA ARG A 148 -2.61 8.22 5.59
C ARG A 148 -2.20 8.28 7.06
N SER A 149 -2.22 9.48 7.63
CA SER A 149 -1.95 9.74 9.05
C SER A 149 -3.23 10.24 9.77
N PRO A 150 -3.38 10.02 11.07
CA PRO A 150 -2.39 9.45 11.99
C PRO A 150 -2.25 7.93 11.87
N MET A 151 -1.01 7.43 12.02
CA MET A 151 -0.69 6.02 12.13
C MET A 151 0.60 5.83 12.94
N ALA A 152 0.80 4.65 13.51
CA ALA A 152 2.05 4.29 14.15
C ALA A 152 3.16 4.10 13.10
N LEU A 153 4.33 4.64 13.38
CA LEU A 153 5.52 4.48 12.53
C LEU A 153 6.59 3.68 13.29
N PRO A 154 7.34 2.82 12.60
CA PRO A 154 8.51 2.16 13.18
C PRO A 154 9.58 3.16 13.59
N ASP A 155 10.44 2.76 14.54
CA ASP A 155 11.60 3.54 14.91
C ASP A 155 12.48 3.85 13.69
N GLY A 156 12.92 5.11 13.61
CA GLY A 156 13.76 5.58 12.50
C GLY A 156 13.01 5.94 11.22
N VAL A 157 11.68 5.88 11.21
CA VAL A 157 10.82 6.41 10.12
C VAL A 157 10.17 7.71 10.58
N GLU A 158 10.19 8.71 9.71
CA GLU A 158 9.59 10.02 9.94
C GLU A 158 8.52 10.32 8.90
N ALA A 159 7.56 11.18 9.25
CA ALA A 159 6.49 11.60 8.38
C ALA A 159 6.53 13.10 8.12
N VAL A 160 6.33 13.48 6.86
CA VAL A 160 6.08 14.85 6.41
C VAL A 160 4.62 14.94 5.99
N ARG A 161 3.84 15.81 6.61
CA ARG A 161 2.45 16.07 6.22
C ARG A 161 2.41 16.81 4.90
N LEU A 162 1.56 16.37 3.97
CA LEU A 162 1.49 16.93 2.62
C LEU A 162 0.14 17.56 2.31
N ASN A 163 -0.95 16.95 2.74
CA ASN A 163 -2.29 17.44 2.47
C ASN A 163 -3.24 16.98 3.57
N ALA A 164 -4.06 17.94 4.05
CA ALA A 164 -5.14 17.64 4.98
C ALA A 164 -6.46 17.57 4.22
N GLU A 165 -7.27 16.57 4.51
CA GLU A 165 -8.62 16.48 3.96
C GLU A 165 -9.60 15.94 4.99
N GLY A 166 -10.87 16.33 4.84
CA GLY A 166 -11.97 15.81 5.62
C GLY A 166 -12.43 14.44 5.11
N PHE A 167 -13.52 13.98 5.74
CA PHE A 167 -14.22 12.76 5.32
C PHE A 167 -15.62 13.10 4.80
N VAL A 168 -16.10 12.24 3.91
CA VAL A 168 -17.48 12.24 3.42
C VAL A 168 -18.08 10.86 3.63
N LEU A 169 -19.41 10.81 3.65
CA LEU A 169 -20.15 9.56 3.65
C LEU A 169 -20.47 9.15 2.22
N ALA A 170 -20.03 7.96 1.82
CA ALA A 170 -20.51 7.27 0.63
C ALA A 170 -21.69 6.38 1.00
N LEU A 171 -22.81 6.47 0.26
CA LEU A 171 -24.03 5.73 0.52
C LEU A 171 -24.81 5.46 -0.77
N ALA A 172 -25.72 4.49 -0.72
CA ALA A 172 -26.60 4.18 -1.83
C ALA A 172 -27.53 5.38 -2.14
N ALA A 173 -27.73 5.68 -3.42
CA ALA A 173 -28.49 6.85 -3.85
C ALA A 173 -30.00 6.77 -3.50
N ASP A 174 -30.53 5.57 -3.33
CA ASP A 174 -31.91 5.29 -2.93
C ASP A 174 -32.11 5.27 -1.40
N ALA A 175 -31.02 5.27 -0.61
CA ALA A 175 -31.10 5.33 0.83
C ALA A 175 -31.78 6.63 1.31
N TRP A 176 -32.49 6.57 2.44
CA TRP A 176 -33.17 7.75 3.01
C TRP A 176 -32.18 8.89 3.34
N LEU A 177 -30.97 8.53 3.78
CA LEU A 177 -29.87 9.46 4.08
C LEU A 177 -29.44 10.26 2.84
N ALA A 178 -29.57 9.72 1.63
CA ALA A 178 -29.19 10.39 0.39
C ALA A 178 -30.00 11.65 0.11
N ARG A 179 -31.20 11.78 0.74
CA ARG A 179 -32.08 12.96 0.63
C ARG A 179 -31.58 14.14 1.47
N LEU A 180 -30.72 13.88 2.45
CA LEU A 180 -30.13 14.92 3.28
C LEU A 180 -28.96 15.57 2.54
N LYS A 181 -28.82 16.90 2.64
CA LYS A 181 -27.68 17.63 2.06
C LYS A 181 -26.41 17.43 2.88
N VAL A 182 -26.55 17.34 4.20
CA VAL A 182 -25.49 17.14 5.19
C VAL A 182 -25.97 16.06 6.15
N ILE A 183 -25.07 15.16 6.54
CA ILE A 183 -25.37 14.03 7.42
C ILE A 183 -24.89 14.36 8.84
N SER A 184 -25.79 14.38 9.81
CA SER A 184 -25.39 14.42 11.24
C SER A 184 -24.91 13.04 11.67
N PRO A 185 -23.84 12.93 12.47
CA PRO A 185 -23.29 11.64 12.93
C PRO A 185 -24.32 10.73 13.59
N GLU A 186 -25.28 11.28 14.36
CA GLU A 186 -26.33 10.50 15.04
C GLU A 186 -27.24 9.73 14.06
N HIS A 187 -27.41 10.21 12.84
CA HIS A 187 -28.18 9.53 11.82
C HIS A 187 -27.61 8.17 11.43
N LEU A 188 -26.32 7.93 11.74
CA LEU A 188 -25.56 6.75 11.33
C LEU A 188 -25.57 5.61 12.37
N GLN A 189 -26.23 5.79 13.52
CA GLN A 189 -26.19 4.84 14.63
C GLN A 189 -26.69 3.42 14.26
N ASN A 190 -27.58 3.31 13.28
CA ASN A 190 -28.17 2.05 12.82
C ASN A 190 -27.56 1.52 11.52
N GLU A 191 -26.65 2.25 10.93
CA GLU A 191 -26.02 1.87 9.67
C GLU A 191 -24.91 0.83 9.87
N THR A 192 -24.71 -0.02 8.86
CA THR A 192 -23.54 -0.90 8.78
C THR A 192 -22.45 -0.19 7.99
N PHE A 193 -21.23 -0.18 8.53
CA PHE A 193 -20.12 0.49 7.88
C PHE A 193 -19.27 -0.48 7.08
N VAL A 194 -19.19 -0.27 5.77
CA VAL A 194 -18.16 -0.89 4.91
C VAL A 194 -16.85 -0.15 5.15
N LEU A 195 -15.79 -0.89 5.50
CA LEU A 195 -14.58 -0.32 6.07
C LEU A 195 -13.48 -0.17 4.99
N PRO A 196 -12.90 1.03 4.84
CA PRO A 196 -11.61 1.17 4.14
C PRO A 196 -10.47 0.61 5.00
N GLU A 197 -9.26 0.53 4.44
CA GLU A 197 -8.08 0.12 5.21
C GLU A 197 -7.88 0.95 6.48
N GLN A 198 -8.12 2.26 6.42
CA GLN A 198 -8.06 3.15 7.57
C GLN A 198 -9.47 3.39 8.15
N ILE A 199 -9.75 2.80 9.29
CA ILE A 199 -11.05 2.89 9.96
C ILE A 199 -11.20 4.09 10.90
N SER A 200 -10.16 4.89 11.06
CA SER A 200 -10.15 6.02 12.03
C SER A 200 -11.29 7.01 11.80
N GLY A 201 -11.63 7.30 10.54
CA GLY A 201 -12.76 8.16 10.19
C GLY A 201 -14.09 7.58 10.69
N THR A 202 -14.36 6.30 10.45
CA THR A 202 -15.56 5.61 10.92
C THR A 202 -15.68 5.65 12.45
N LEU A 203 -14.56 5.32 13.14
CA LEU A 203 -14.56 5.33 14.62
C LEU A 203 -14.79 6.71 15.20
N GLN A 204 -14.29 7.76 14.55
CA GLN A 204 -14.46 9.10 15.04
C GLN A 204 -15.87 9.62 14.79
N VAL A 205 -16.45 9.38 13.61
CA VAL A 205 -17.86 9.70 13.33
C VAL A 205 -18.77 9.01 14.34
N ALA A 206 -18.54 7.73 14.62
CA ALA A 206 -19.32 6.99 15.62
C ALA A 206 -19.18 7.59 17.04
N ARG A 207 -17.95 8.02 17.41
CA ARG A 207 -17.73 8.69 18.70
C ARG A 207 -18.47 10.02 18.79
N GLN A 208 -18.45 10.81 17.73
CA GLN A 208 -19.18 12.10 17.68
C GLN A 208 -20.70 11.89 17.75
N GLY A 209 -21.22 10.86 17.08
CA GLY A 209 -22.63 10.51 17.14
C GLY A 209 -23.05 9.75 18.42
N GLY A 210 -22.10 9.46 19.33
CA GLY A 210 -22.39 8.80 20.61
C GLY A 210 -22.82 7.34 20.49
N PHE A 211 -22.37 6.62 19.43
CA PHE A 211 -22.75 5.22 19.20
C PHE A 211 -21.54 4.31 18.95
N ALA A 212 -21.74 3.00 19.14
CA ALA A 212 -20.79 1.97 18.70
C ALA A 212 -21.09 1.59 17.25
N PRO A 213 -20.12 1.72 16.31
CA PRO A 213 -20.37 1.44 14.91
C PRO A 213 -20.59 -0.05 14.65
N ARG A 214 -21.55 -0.39 13.78
CA ARG A 214 -21.71 -1.75 13.25
C ARG A 214 -20.71 -1.94 12.12
N LEU A 215 -19.60 -2.63 12.42
CA LEU A 215 -18.53 -2.87 11.47
C LEU A 215 -18.94 -4.00 10.51
N GLY A 216 -18.95 -3.71 9.23
CA GLY A 216 -19.25 -4.60 8.13
C GLY A 216 -17.98 -5.09 7.43
N PRO A 217 -18.07 -5.45 6.12
CA PRO A 217 -16.93 -5.93 5.34
C PRO A 217 -15.79 -4.91 5.26
N GLN A 218 -14.55 -5.42 5.20
CA GLN A 218 -13.35 -4.63 4.93
C GLN A 218 -12.65 -5.17 3.68
N PRO A 219 -13.09 -4.77 2.48
CA PRO A 219 -12.60 -5.34 1.22
C PRO A 219 -11.21 -4.83 0.80
N GLY A 220 -10.61 -3.89 1.52
CA GLY A 220 -9.32 -3.28 1.21
C GLY A 220 -9.45 -1.92 0.51
N GLY A 221 -9.13 -1.84 -0.79
CA GLY A 221 -9.06 -0.59 -1.53
C GLY A 221 -10.40 0.15 -1.67
N LEU A 222 -10.35 1.49 -1.83
CA LEU A 222 -11.53 2.37 -1.86
C LEU A 222 -12.52 2.03 -2.98
N VAL A 223 -12.07 1.56 -4.14
CA VAL A 223 -12.98 1.13 -5.22
C VAL A 223 -13.84 -0.04 -4.77
N ALA A 224 -13.24 -1.02 -4.08
CA ALA A 224 -13.99 -2.17 -3.56
C ALA A 224 -14.96 -1.75 -2.44
N VAL A 225 -14.57 -0.80 -1.59
CA VAL A 225 -15.47 -0.20 -0.57
C VAL A 225 -16.69 0.44 -1.24
N ILE A 226 -16.46 1.29 -2.24
CA ILE A 226 -17.57 1.98 -2.94
C ILE A 226 -18.42 0.98 -3.74
N ALA A 227 -17.84 -0.09 -4.29
CA ALA A 227 -18.58 -1.17 -4.93
C ALA A 227 -19.57 -1.86 -3.96
N LEU A 228 -19.12 -2.17 -2.73
CA LEU A 228 -20.01 -2.75 -1.72
C LEU A 228 -21.11 -1.77 -1.28
N VAL A 229 -20.80 -0.47 -1.20
CA VAL A 229 -21.82 0.56 -0.95
C VAL A 229 -22.85 0.59 -2.09
N SER A 230 -22.41 0.50 -3.36
CA SER A 230 -23.33 0.47 -4.51
C SER A 230 -24.25 -0.76 -4.52
N LEU A 231 -23.84 -1.84 -3.86
CA LEU A 231 -24.61 -3.07 -3.69
C LEU A 231 -25.50 -3.05 -2.44
N GLY A 232 -25.61 -1.91 -1.74
CA GLY A 232 -26.43 -1.78 -0.54
C GLY A 232 -25.88 -2.50 0.71
N GLN A 233 -24.59 -2.82 0.74
CA GLN A 233 -23.96 -3.52 1.86
C GLN A 233 -23.69 -2.61 3.08
N GLY A 234 -24.06 -1.33 2.99
CA GLY A 234 -23.92 -0.36 4.07
C GLY A 234 -23.42 1.00 3.56
N VAL A 235 -22.90 1.81 4.47
CA VAL A 235 -22.33 3.14 4.20
C VAL A 235 -20.82 3.11 4.45
N ALA A 236 -20.08 4.07 3.87
CA ALA A 236 -18.63 4.15 4.12
C ALA A 236 -18.19 5.59 4.39
N VAL A 237 -17.35 5.76 5.42
CA VAL A 237 -16.65 7.02 5.68
C VAL A 237 -15.34 6.99 4.89
N VAL A 238 -15.22 7.85 3.91
CA VAL A 238 -14.08 7.88 2.97
C VAL A 238 -13.47 9.27 2.87
N PRO A 239 -12.20 9.40 2.47
CA PRO A 239 -11.57 10.71 2.25
C PRO A 239 -12.35 11.54 1.22
N ALA A 240 -12.43 12.85 1.45
CA ALA A 240 -13.16 13.76 0.56
C ALA A 240 -12.61 13.79 -0.87
N SER A 241 -11.31 13.49 -1.05
CA SER A 241 -10.67 13.38 -2.37
C SER A 241 -11.24 12.28 -3.26
N VAL A 242 -12.03 11.35 -2.71
CA VAL A 242 -12.74 10.32 -3.50
C VAL A 242 -13.87 10.93 -4.34
N VAL A 243 -14.44 12.05 -3.89
CA VAL A 243 -15.54 12.74 -4.59
C VAL A 243 -15.04 13.23 -5.95
N GLY A 244 -15.77 12.87 -7.00
CA GLY A 244 -15.38 13.21 -8.37
C GLY A 244 -14.33 12.27 -8.99
N GLN A 245 -13.72 11.37 -8.22
CA GLN A 245 -12.70 10.44 -8.70
C GLN A 245 -13.23 9.00 -8.82
N ILE A 246 -14.12 8.59 -7.93
CA ILE A 246 -14.77 7.27 -7.99
C ILE A 246 -16.27 7.48 -8.22
N HIS A 247 -16.71 7.11 -9.40
CA HIS A 247 -18.12 7.13 -9.79
C HIS A 247 -18.61 5.72 -10.05
N LEU A 248 -19.48 5.21 -9.18
CA LEU A 248 -20.21 3.96 -9.42
C LEU A 248 -21.71 4.24 -9.48
N PRO A 249 -22.46 3.51 -10.33
CA PRO A 249 -23.91 3.64 -10.40
C PRO A 249 -24.56 3.44 -9.04
N GLY A 250 -25.53 4.28 -8.70
CA GLY A 250 -26.28 4.17 -7.46
C GLY A 250 -25.54 4.61 -6.19
N VAL A 251 -24.38 5.28 -6.29
CA VAL A 251 -23.68 5.85 -5.13
C VAL A 251 -23.69 7.35 -5.15
N VAL A 252 -23.92 7.95 -3.99
CA VAL A 252 -23.80 9.39 -3.76
C VAL A 252 -22.87 9.65 -2.56
N TYR A 253 -22.27 10.84 -2.55
CA TYR A 253 -21.43 11.31 -1.45
C TYR A 253 -22.09 12.48 -0.74
N ARG A 254 -22.03 12.49 0.60
CA ARG A 254 -22.57 13.57 1.42
C ARG A 254 -21.55 14.01 2.47
N PRO A 255 -21.44 15.33 2.72
CA PRO A 255 -20.64 15.83 3.83
C PRO A 255 -21.22 15.36 5.17
N ILE A 256 -20.36 15.16 6.15
CA ILE A 256 -20.72 14.79 7.54
C ILE A 256 -20.56 16.04 8.39
N GLU A 257 -21.62 16.45 9.07
CA GLU A 257 -21.67 17.64 9.93
C GLU A 257 -20.82 17.45 11.18
N GLY A 258 -20.17 18.55 11.63
CA GLY A 258 -19.39 18.56 12.88
C GLY A 258 -18.19 17.60 12.88
N CYS A 259 -17.87 17.01 11.73
CA CYS A 259 -16.79 16.05 11.62
C CYS A 259 -15.47 16.80 11.34
N GLU A 260 -14.84 17.32 12.39
CA GLU A 260 -13.51 17.95 12.32
C GLU A 260 -12.37 16.93 12.10
N VAL A 261 -12.74 15.73 11.66
CA VAL A 261 -11.76 14.67 11.42
C VAL A 261 -10.94 15.01 10.18
N MET A 262 -9.67 15.21 10.40
CA MET A 262 -8.73 15.41 9.33
C MET A 262 -7.90 14.13 9.14
N SER A 263 -7.88 13.63 7.92
CA SER A 263 -6.90 12.68 7.45
C SER A 263 -5.79 13.47 6.76
N TRP A 264 -4.55 13.12 7.06
CA TRP A 264 -3.41 13.69 6.36
C TRP A 264 -2.86 12.69 5.36
N LEU A 265 -2.66 13.10 4.13
CA LEU A 265 -1.71 12.42 3.27
C LEU A 265 -0.31 12.82 3.73
N SER A 266 0.50 11.84 4.07
CA SER A 266 1.86 12.06 4.56
C SER A 266 2.86 11.28 3.73
N LEU A 267 4.02 11.87 3.50
CA LEU A 267 5.20 11.21 2.97
C LEU A 267 5.99 10.67 4.17
N ILE A 268 6.32 9.38 4.14
CA ILE A 268 7.19 8.76 5.14
C ILE A 268 8.52 8.38 4.51
N HIS A 269 9.59 8.51 5.29
CA HIS A 269 10.96 8.20 4.87
C HIS A 269 11.82 7.80 6.08
N ARG A 270 13.00 7.22 5.82
CA ARG A 270 13.96 6.96 6.88
C ARG A 270 14.55 8.29 7.39
N ARG A 271 14.72 8.42 8.71
CA ARG A 271 15.34 9.59 9.35
C ARG A 271 16.75 9.87 8.82
N PHE A 272 17.53 8.80 8.65
CA PHE A 272 18.91 8.88 8.16
C PHE A 272 18.98 8.38 6.72
N GLU A 273 18.47 9.18 5.79
CA GLU A 273 18.50 8.86 4.37
C GLU A 273 19.88 9.21 3.78
N LYS A 274 20.51 8.23 3.11
CA LYS A 274 21.84 8.39 2.52
C LYS A 274 21.83 8.73 1.04
N SER A 275 20.71 8.49 0.36
CA SER A 275 20.56 8.80 -1.05
C SER A 275 20.31 10.29 -1.27
N ALA A 276 21.18 10.96 -1.99
CA ALA A 276 20.99 12.36 -2.35
C ALA A 276 19.71 12.58 -3.19
N ALA A 277 19.34 11.64 -4.05
CA ALA A 277 18.12 11.70 -4.84
C ALA A 277 16.87 11.66 -3.96
N VAL A 278 16.84 10.76 -2.98
CA VAL A 278 15.73 10.63 -2.03
C VAL A 278 15.63 11.88 -1.15
N ALA A 279 16.75 12.38 -0.62
CA ALA A 279 16.76 13.61 0.17
C ALA A 279 16.22 14.81 -0.64
N ARG A 280 16.63 14.96 -1.90
CA ARG A 280 16.10 15.98 -2.81
C ARG A 280 14.60 15.85 -3.06
N TYR A 281 14.12 14.61 -3.21
CA TYR A 281 12.67 14.38 -3.38
C TYR A 281 11.89 14.78 -2.12
N ILE A 282 12.39 14.45 -0.94
CA ILE A 282 11.78 14.85 0.34
C ILE A 282 11.68 16.38 0.45
N GLU A 283 12.75 17.10 0.09
CA GLU A 283 12.73 18.57 0.12
C GLU A 283 11.79 19.15 -0.94
N HIS A 284 11.75 18.58 -2.15
CA HIS A 284 10.77 18.96 -3.18
C HIS A 284 9.32 18.80 -2.66
N ALA A 285 9.02 17.67 -2.01
CA ALA A 285 7.69 17.42 -1.45
C ALA A 285 7.32 18.40 -0.33
N LYS A 286 8.27 18.78 0.52
CA LYS A 286 8.08 19.80 1.56
C LYS A 286 7.82 21.20 0.98
N CYS A 287 8.54 21.57 -0.08
CA CYS A 287 8.36 22.85 -0.75
C CYS A 287 6.99 22.94 -1.44
N ASP A 288 6.57 21.88 -2.16
CA ASP A 288 5.27 21.82 -2.83
C ASP A 288 4.11 22.00 -1.82
N PHE A 289 4.22 21.38 -0.64
CA PHE A 289 3.23 21.53 0.43
C PHE A 289 3.11 22.97 0.91
N ARG A 290 4.23 23.64 1.22
CA ARG A 290 4.23 25.04 1.69
C ARG A 290 3.61 25.99 0.68
N LEU A 291 3.88 25.80 -0.61
CA LEU A 291 3.31 26.63 -1.69
C LEU A 291 1.79 26.48 -1.79
N HIS A 292 1.26 25.26 -1.57
CA HIS A 292 -0.18 25.01 -1.64
C HIS A 292 -0.93 25.41 -0.37
N GLU A 293 -0.29 25.40 0.79
CA GLU A 293 -0.89 25.88 2.04
C GLU A 293 -1.06 27.41 2.05
N MET A 294 -0.20 28.12 1.33
CA MET A 294 -0.24 29.59 1.19
C MET A 294 -1.14 30.08 0.04
N ALA A 295 -1.58 29.20 -0.86
CA ALA A 295 -2.50 29.57 -1.92
C ALA A 295 -3.92 29.75 -1.35
N PRO A 296 -4.62 30.87 -1.65
CA PRO A 296 -6.00 31.03 -1.22
C PRO A 296 -6.85 29.90 -1.80
N ARG A 297 -7.67 29.26 -0.96
CA ARG A 297 -8.67 28.28 -1.39
C ARG A 297 -9.83 29.06 -2.00
N ASP A 298 -9.91 29.06 -3.34
CA ASP A 298 -11.05 29.59 -4.08
C ASP A 298 -12.33 28.79 -3.81
#